data_b44d5366b17b259a2e4b26b8efba92e3
#
_entry.id   b44d5366b17b259a2e4b26b8efba92e3
#
_cell.length_a   1.000
_cell.length_b   1.000
_cell.length_c   1.000
_cell.angle_alpha   90.00
_cell.angle_beta   90.00
_cell.angle_gamma   90.00
#
_symmetry.space_group_name_H-M   'P 1'
#
loop_
_entity.id
_entity.type
_entity.pdbx_description
1 polymer ?
#
loop_
_entity_poly.entity_id
_entity_poly.type
_entity_poly.pdbx_seq_one_letter_code
_entity_poly.pdbx_strand_id
1 'polypeptide(L)'
;LSGNGGSTITQQVAKLLCLGVPYDPTKWKTEGDYESDCRQGGIVRKIREVPFALALETKYTKEEILTIYFNRAYLGAGARGFEAAAQRYFGKSAKSVDAAEAAMLAGLLKAPSTYAPTNNLKRAQDRAAVVLDLMQEQGYLTMAEHEAALRHPATLSKAAEARTGGYFADWVMGEGPDFLTKDTTEDVIMRTTLDQKLQEAAESALHAVLDTKLREGSKTEAAVIVMSADGAVRAMVGGRHAAPPGSFNRATMAKRQTGSAFKPFVYAAAMDMGYSPADYVEDSPLTINIKGSGPYSPQNYTKKYLGLITLTKALEESVNTAAVRISEAMGRDVVRKVASEFGIESDLAAGPALALGASESSLLEMTGAYAGILNGGSSVRPYGLVDLRLKGEDTPLLGQDGGIGERVISQQAAEYLTYMMYMVVQEGTGGRAKLGTRQAAGKTGTTSAARDAWFIGFTADYVAGVWMGYDDNTPLAGVTGGGLPAEIWHEVMLRVHEGLPERPLPMLIPEPRLPPGTPSQAPEPTYQQQAPAAQAPQGDPLADRILQEVLGIFNGN
;
A
#
# COMPACT_ATOMS: atom_id res chain seq x y z
N LEU A 1 -21.24 -43.24 22.16
CA LEU A 1 -21.89 -41.94 21.90
C LEU A 1 -21.39 -41.44 20.56
N SER A 2 -22.15 -41.67 19.51
CA SER A 2 -21.89 -41.16 18.16
C SER A 2 -21.91 -39.62 18.17
N GLY A 3 -20.89 -38.99 17.60
CA GLY A 3 -20.57 -37.55 17.73
C GLY A 3 -21.51 -36.52 17.08
N ASN A 4 -22.81 -36.78 17.09
CA ASN A 4 -23.82 -35.83 16.66
C ASN A 4 -24.24 -34.98 17.88
N GLY A 5 -23.87 -33.69 17.91
CA GLY A 5 -24.20 -32.79 18.99
C GLY A 5 -25.70 -32.57 19.14
N GLY A 6 -26.29 -33.06 20.23
CA GLY A 6 -27.71 -32.92 20.56
C GLY A 6 -28.07 -31.64 21.33
N SER A 7 -27.39 -30.49 21.08
CA SER A 7 -27.72 -29.21 21.72
C SER A 7 -28.88 -28.53 21.00
N THR A 8 -29.89 -28.06 21.81
CA THR A 8 -30.97 -27.23 21.27
C THR A 8 -30.45 -25.84 20.85
N ILE A 9 -31.22 -25.10 20.01
CA ILE A 9 -30.91 -23.71 19.66
C ILE A 9 -30.74 -22.85 20.91
N THR A 10 -31.61 -23.00 21.91
CA THR A 10 -31.52 -22.26 23.18
C THR A 10 -30.20 -22.52 23.92
N GLN A 11 -29.72 -23.78 23.95
CA GLN A 11 -28.41 -24.12 24.51
C GLN A 11 -27.26 -23.51 23.68
N GLN A 12 -27.42 -23.43 22.36
CA GLN A 12 -26.45 -22.77 21.51
C GLN A 12 -26.44 -21.26 21.76
N VAL A 13 -27.61 -20.61 21.95
CA VAL A 13 -27.72 -19.21 22.34
C VAL A 13 -27.06 -18.98 23.71
N ALA A 14 -27.31 -19.83 24.68
CA ALA A 14 -26.64 -19.76 25.99
C ALA A 14 -25.12 -19.74 25.86
N LYS A 15 -24.56 -20.58 24.98
CA LYS A 15 -23.13 -20.58 24.63
C LYS A 15 -22.71 -19.30 23.92
N LEU A 16 -23.49 -18.80 22.94
CA LEU A 16 -23.18 -17.57 22.21
C LEU A 16 -23.20 -16.32 23.09
N LEU A 17 -24.00 -16.33 24.16
CA LEU A 17 -24.08 -15.29 25.17
C LEU A 17 -23.08 -15.49 26.34
N CYS A 18 -22.11 -16.39 26.20
CA CYS A 18 -21.10 -16.71 27.22
C CYS A 18 -21.69 -16.98 28.61
N LEU A 19 -22.87 -17.61 28.65
CA LEU A 19 -23.63 -17.92 29.89
C LEU A 19 -23.90 -16.66 30.74
N GLY A 20 -24.06 -15.50 30.11
CA GLY A 20 -24.35 -14.24 30.78
C GLY A 20 -23.15 -13.60 31.49
N VAL A 21 -21.95 -14.13 31.35
CA VAL A 21 -20.72 -13.49 31.85
C VAL A 21 -20.38 -12.29 30.97
N PRO A 22 -20.34 -11.06 31.52
CA PRO A 22 -19.99 -9.90 30.72
C PRO A 22 -18.50 -9.92 30.37
N TYR A 23 -18.16 -9.24 29.26
CA TYR A 23 -16.77 -8.97 28.91
C TYR A 23 -16.13 -8.06 29.98
N ASP A 24 -14.92 -8.42 30.40
CA ASP A 24 -14.13 -7.67 31.35
C ASP A 24 -12.72 -7.45 30.76
N PRO A 25 -12.38 -6.20 30.37
CA PRO A 25 -11.09 -5.89 29.74
C PRO A 25 -9.89 -6.12 30.67
N THR A 26 -10.09 -6.27 31.98
CA THR A 26 -9.00 -6.59 32.89
C THR A 26 -8.66 -8.09 32.86
N LYS A 27 -9.60 -8.93 32.45
CA LYS A 27 -9.46 -10.39 32.38
C LYS A 27 -9.11 -10.88 30.99
N TRP A 28 -9.68 -10.28 29.95
CA TRP A 28 -9.44 -10.64 28.55
C TRP A 28 -8.97 -9.40 27.79
N LYS A 29 -7.89 -9.54 27.01
CA LYS A 29 -7.32 -8.43 26.24
C LYS A 29 -8.24 -7.98 25.11
N THR A 30 -8.98 -8.91 24.51
CA THR A 30 -9.93 -8.65 23.43
C THR A 30 -11.23 -9.42 23.65
N GLU A 31 -12.33 -8.97 23.02
CA GLU A 31 -13.58 -9.75 23.00
C GLU A 31 -13.39 -11.12 22.33
N GLY A 32 -12.47 -11.23 21.37
CA GLY A 32 -12.11 -12.51 20.75
C GLY A 32 -11.54 -13.51 21.77
N ASP A 33 -10.68 -13.05 22.69
CA ASP A 33 -10.14 -13.86 23.79
C ASP A 33 -11.26 -14.29 24.74
N TYR A 34 -12.15 -13.36 25.10
CA TYR A 34 -13.32 -13.63 25.89
C TYR A 34 -14.25 -14.67 25.26
N GLU A 35 -14.59 -14.51 23.97
CA GLU A 35 -15.41 -15.47 23.26
C GLU A 35 -14.73 -16.84 23.12
N SER A 36 -13.43 -16.87 22.89
CA SER A 36 -12.64 -18.09 22.82
C SER A 36 -12.65 -18.82 24.16
N ASP A 37 -12.43 -18.10 25.26
CA ASP A 37 -12.43 -18.67 26.62
C ASP A 37 -13.83 -19.18 26.99
N CYS A 38 -14.87 -18.39 26.77
CA CYS A 38 -16.23 -18.81 27.14
C CYS A 38 -16.76 -19.96 26.26
N ARG A 39 -16.21 -20.16 25.07
CA ARG A 39 -16.57 -21.24 24.14
C ARG A 39 -15.73 -22.49 24.30
N GLN A 40 -14.69 -22.49 25.13
CA GLN A 40 -13.86 -23.68 25.36
C GLN A 40 -14.71 -24.89 25.77
N GLY A 41 -14.36 -26.06 25.20
CA GLY A 41 -15.09 -27.30 25.44
C GLY A 41 -14.97 -27.77 26.89
N GLY A 42 -15.96 -28.52 27.38
CA GLY A 42 -15.89 -29.18 28.66
C GLY A 42 -17.27 -29.60 29.19
N ILE A 43 -17.31 -30.66 29.98
CA ILE A 43 -18.54 -31.18 30.58
C ILE A 43 -19.14 -30.16 31.58
N VAL A 44 -18.29 -29.45 32.33
CA VAL A 44 -18.73 -28.46 33.33
C VAL A 44 -19.48 -27.32 32.66
N ARG A 45 -18.95 -26.81 31.52
CA ARG A 45 -19.65 -25.79 30.73
C ARG A 45 -21.00 -26.31 30.23
N LYS A 46 -21.03 -27.53 29.73
CA LYS A 46 -22.27 -28.16 29.22
C LYS A 46 -23.35 -28.31 30.31
N ILE A 47 -22.94 -28.59 31.55
CA ILE A 47 -23.87 -28.64 32.71
C ILE A 47 -24.40 -27.22 33.01
N ARG A 48 -23.56 -26.16 32.90
CA ARG A 48 -23.99 -24.77 33.15
C ARG A 48 -24.87 -24.22 32.02
N GLU A 49 -24.76 -24.72 30.78
CA GLU A 49 -25.64 -24.32 29.68
C GLU A 49 -27.12 -24.67 29.95
N VAL A 50 -27.42 -25.77 30.67
CA VAL A 50 -28.79 -26.21 30.89
C VAL A 50 -29.62 -25.21 31.73
N PRO A 51 -29.20 -24.82 32.96
CA PRO A 51 -29.97 -23.84 33.74
C PRO A 51 -30.04 -22.47 33.06
N PHE A 52 -29.00 -22.06 32.35
CA PHE A 52 -29.03 -20.81 31.60
C PHE A 52 -30.00 -20.87 30.42
N ALA A 53 -30.05 -21.98 29.69
CA ALA A 53 -31.02 -22.21 28.63
C ALA A 53 -32.47 -22.19 29.16
N LEU A 54 -32.72 -22.83 30.34
CA LEU A 54 -34.04 -22.76 30.98
C LEU A 54 -34.43 -21.34 31.41
N ALA A 55 -33.46 -20.55 31.91
CA ALA A 55 -33.68 -19.14 32.22
C ALA A 55 -34.02 -18.30 30.98
N LEU A 56 -33.36 -18.57 29.82
CA LEU A 56 -33.70 -17.94 28.54
C LEU A 56 -35.13 -18.30 28.12
N GLU A 57 -35.52 -19.56 28.22
CA GLU A 57 -36.87 -20.03 27.84
C GLU A 57 -37.97 -19.44 28.73
N THR A 58 -37.65 -19.08 29.99
CA THR A 58 -38.60 -18.40 30.87
C THR A 58 -38.70 -16.89 30.62
N LYS A 59 -37.64 -16.28 30.12
CA LYS A 59 -37.55 -14.83 29.93
C LYS A 59 -37.93 -14.38 28.52
N TYR A 60 -37.64 -15.18 27.52
CA TYR A 60 -37.76 -14.84 26.09
C TYR A 60 -38.66 -15.84 25.38
N THR A 61 -39.39 -15.38 24.39
CA THR A 61 -40.14 -16.21 23.45
C THR A 61 -39.20 -17.01 22.53
N LYS A 62 -39.72 -18.05 21.91
CA LYS A 62 -38.96 -18.84 20.93
C LYS A 62 -38.47 -17.97 19.74
N GLU A 63 -39.27 -16.99 19.31
CA GLU A 63 -38.93 -16.08 18.22
C GLU A 63 -37.79 -15.14 18.61
N GLU A 64 -37.79 -14.62 19.86
CA GLU A 64 -36.72 -13.79 20.37
C GLU A 64 -35.42 -14.60 20.51
N ILE A 65 -35.48 -15.83 21.02
CA ILE A 65 -34.33 -16.72 21.11
C ILE A 65 -33.76 -17.04 19.71
N LEU A 66 -34.63 -17.29 18.75
CA LEU A 66 -34.22 -17.55 17.37
C LEU A 66 -33.61 -16.29 16.73
N THR A 67 -34.15 -15.12 17.02
CA THR A 67 -33.60 -13.83 16.57
C THR A 67 -32.19 -13.60 17.12
N ILE A 68 -31.96 -13.86 18.41
CA ILE A 68 -30.61 -13.80 19.00
C ILE A 68 -29.68 -14.78 18.29
N TYR A 69 -30.14 -16.00 18.03
CA TYR A 69 -29.34 -17.00 17.31
C TYR A 69 -28.96 -16.53 15.91
N PHE A 70 -29.92 -16.03 15.13
CA PHE A 70 -29.69 -15.57 13.77
C PHE A 70 -28.75 -14.37 13.69
N ASN A 71 -28.73 -13.51 14.71
CA ASN A 71 -27.84 -12.35 14.76
C ASN A 71 -26.41 -12.70 15.24
N ARG A 72 -26.22 -13.82 15.95
CA ARG A 72 -24.92 -14.14 16.59
C ARG A 72 -24.22 -15.38 16.05
N ALA A 73 -24.91 -16.25 15.32
CA ALA A 73 -24.31 -17.46 14.79
C ALA A 73 -23.19 -17.14 13.81
N TYR A 74 -22.02 -17.76 14.01
CA TYR A 74 -20.91 -17.62 13.05
C TYR A 74 -21.17 -18.49 11.82
N LEU A 75 -21.06 -17.92 10.62
CA LEU A 75 -21.39 -18.53 9.35
C LEU A 75 -20.19 -18.61 8.38
N GLY A 76 -18.96 -18.48 8.90
CA GLY A 76 -17.74 -18.57 8.10
C GLY A 76 -17.34 -17.23 7.44
N ALA A 77 -16.12 -17.15 6.93
CA ALA A 77 -15.57 -15.99 6.22
C ALA A 77 -15.74 -14.64 6.95
N GLY A 78 -15.67 -14.65 8.29
CA GLY A 78 -15.85 -13.45 9.13
C GLY A 78 -17.31 -13.09 9.39
N ALA A 79 -18.29 -13.72 8.73
CA ALA A 79 -19.70 -13.36 8.87
C ALA A 79 -20.30 -13.89 10.17
N ARG A 80 -20.82 -12.98 11.01
CA ARG A 80 -21.62 -13.27 12.20
C ARG A 80 -23.05 -12.81 11.98
N GLY A 81 -23.99 -13.70 12.14
CA GLY A 81 -25.40 -13.50 11.83
C GLY A 81 -25.74 -13.77 10.35
N PHE A 82 -27.03 -14.12 10.14
CA PHE A 82 -27.54 -14.53 8.83
C PHE A 82 -27.59 -13.36 7.85
N GLU A 83 -27.90 -12.13 8.32
CA GLU A 83 -27.89 -10.95 7.47
C GLU A 83 -26.47 -10.66 6.96
N ALA A 84 -25.48 -10.66 7.84
CA ALA A 84 -24.07 -10.45 7.44
C ALA A 84 -23.59 -11.54 6.48
N ALA A 85 -23.99 -12.80 6.69
CA ALA A 85 -23.65 -13.90 5.81
C ALA A 85 -24.33 -13.79 4.43
N ALA A 86 -25.62 -13.41 4.37
CA ALA A 86 -26.33 -13.19 3.12
C ALA A 86 -25.71 -12.05 2.30
N GLN A 87 -25.37 -10.93 2.94
CA GLN A 87 -24.65 -9.83 2.31
C GLN A 87 -23.27 -10.29 1.82
N ARG A 88 -22.52 -11.00 2.66
CA ARG A 88 -21.15 -11.47 2.36
C ARG A 88 -21.12 -12.44 1.18
N TYR A 89 -22.06 -13.38 1.11
CA TYR A 89 -22.05 -14.43 0.10
C TYR A 89 -22.86 -14.09 -1.14
N PHE A 90 -24.01 -13.45 -0.97
CA PHE A 90 -24.97 -13.24 -2.05
C PHE A 90 -25.14 -11.77 -2.42
N GLY A 91 -24.59 -10.81 -1.63
CA GLY A 91 -24.72 -9.37 -1.88
C GLY A 91 -26.14 -8.85 -1.74
N LYS A 92 -26.99 -9.53 -0.93
CA LYS A 92 -28.38 -9.14 -0.68
C LYS A 92 -28.80 -9.44 0.75
N SER A 93 -29.92 -8.83 1.18
CA SER A 93 -30.48 -9.05 2.51
C SER A 93 -30.92 -10.50 2.69
N ALA A 94 -30.78 -11.03 3.91
CA ALA A 94 -31.31 -12.35 4.31
C ALA A 94 -32.83 -12.48 4.07
N LYS A 95 -33.56 -11.37 4.03
CA LYS A 95 -34.99 -11.37 3.66
C LYS A 95 -35.26 -11.71 2.19
N SER A 96 -34.26 -11.60 1.33
CA SER A 96 -34.37 -11.76 -0.12
C SER A 96 -33.69 -13.05 -0.64
N VAL A 97 -33.18 -13.89 0.27
CA VAL A 97 -32.57 -15.17 -0.13
C VAL A 97 -33.64 -16.16 -0.59
N ASP A 98 -33.32 -16.93 -1.61
CA ASP A 98 -34.15 -18.03 -2.06
C ASP A 98 -33.93 -19.32 -1.25
N ALA A 99 -34.63 -20.39 -1.57
CA ALA A 99 -34.57 -21.67 -0.85
C ALA A 99 -33.16 -22.29 -0.91
N ALA A 100 -32.46 -22.21 -2.05
CA ALA A 100 -31.12 -22.74 -2.22
C ALA A 100 -30.10 -21.96 -1.38
N GLU A 101 -30.21 -20.66 -1.36
CA GLU A 101 -29.35 -19.76 -0.55
C GLU A 101 -29.63 -19.91 0.95
N ALA A 102 -30.90 -20.00 1.36
CA ALA A 102 -31.26 -20.26 2.74
C ALA A 102 -30.73 -21.62 3.23
N ALA A 103 -30.85 -22.67 2.40
CA ALA A 103 -30.30 -23.98 2.70
C ALA A 103 -28.77 -23.97 2.79
N MET A 104 -28.09 -23.19 1.97
CA MET A 104 -26.64 -22.98 2.06
C MET A 104 -26.27 -22.33 3.38
N LEU A 105 -26.89 -21.20 3.78
CA LEU A 105 -26.63 -20.54 5.06
C LEU A 105 -26.88 -21.48 6.24
N ALA A 106 -27.96 -22.23 6.25
CA ALA A 106 -28.25 -23.21 7.29
C ALA A 106 -27.21 -24.33 7.31
N GLY A 107 -26.73 -24.76 6.16
CA GLY A 107 -25.69 -25.78 5.99
C GLY A 107 -24.36 -25.39 6.64
N LEU A 108 -24.03 -24.08 6.69
CA LEU A 108 -22.80 -23.56 7.29
C LEU A 108 -22.74 -23.79 8.81
N LEU A 109 -23.88 -23.84 9.50
CA LEU A 109 -23.93 -23.97 10.97
C LEU A 109 -23.26 -25.24 11.48
N LYS A 110 -23.12 -26.29 10.65
CA LYS A 110 -22.45 -27.53 11.04
C LYS A 110 -20.94 -27.36 11.20
N ALA A 111 -20.29 -26.64 10.29
CA ALA A 111 -18.85 -26.37 10.31
C ALA A 111 -18.57 -25.13 9.45
N PRO A 112 -18.76 -23.91 9.98
CA PRO A 112 -18.80 -22.68 9.21
C PRO A 112 -17.55 -22.44 8.36
N SER A 113 -16.36 -22.64 8.90
CA SER A 113 -15.10 -22.45 8.16
C SER A 113 -14.89 -23.50 7.07
N THR A 114 -15.33 -24.74 7.31
CA THR A 114 -15.18 -25.86 6.36
C THR A 114 -16.13 -25.73 5.17
N TYR A 115 -17.35 -25.29 5.42
CA TYR A 115 -18.41 -25.16 4.42
C TYR A 115 -18.55 -23.77 3.84
N ALA A 116 -17.73 -22.78 4.26
CA ALA A 116 -17.77 -21.43 3.69
C ALA A 116 -17.68 -21.50 2.14
N PRO A 117 -18.68 -20.98 1.41
CA PRO A 117 -18.73 -21.11 -0.06
C PRO A 117 -17.60 -20.35 -0.76
N THR A 118 -17.04 -19.33 -0.12
CA THR A 118 -15.83 -18.64 -0.59
C THR A 118 -14.58 -19.53 -0.57
N ASN A 119 -14.55 -20.58 0.25
CA ASN A 119 -13.43 -21.53 0.29
C ASN A 119 -13.63 -22.68 -0.71
N ASN A 120 -14.86 -23.21 -0.78
CA ASN A 120 -15.20 -24.27 -1.70
C ASN A 120 -16.72 -24.26 -1.98
N LEU A 121 -17.11 -23.61 -3.07
CA LEU A 121 -18.51 -23.45 -3.46
C LEU A 121 -19.21 -24.82 -3.65
N LYS A 122 -18.56 -25.76 -4.34
CA LYS A 122 -19.15 -27.09 -4.58
C LYS A 122 -19.46 -27.83 -3.27
N ARG A 123 -18.55 -27.79 -2.29
CA ARG A 123 -18.78 -28.41 -0.98
C ARG A 123 -19.93 -27.74 -0.22
N ALA A 124 -20.06 -26.42 -0.33
CA ALA A 124 -21.17 -25.68 0.26
C ALA A 124 -22.50 -26.05 -0.40
N GLN A 125 -22.53 -26.16 -1.73
CA GLN A 125 -23.70 -26.60 -2.50
C GLN A 125 -24.11 -28.05 -2.15
N ASP A 126 -23.14 -28.98 -2.04
CA ASP A 126 -23.42 -30.35 -1.64
C ASP A 126 -24.01 -30.42 -0.22
N ARG A 127 -23.55 -29.57 0.68
CA ARG A 127 -24.13 -29.46 2.02
C ARG A 127 -25.52 -28.82 2.00
N ALA A 128 -25.76 -27.83 1.15
CA ALA A 128 -27.06 -27.21 0.98
C ALA A 128 -28.09 -28.19 0.43
N ALA A 129 -27.69 -29.06 -0.51
CA ALA A 129 -28.55 -30.13 -1.03
C ALA A 129 -29.11 -31.06 0.08
N VAL A 130 -28.25 -31.46 1.03
CA VAL A 130 -28.69 -32.23 2.21
C VAL A 130 -29.72 -31.46 3.05
N VAL A 131 -29.61 -30.15 3.15
CA VAL A 131 -30.58 -29.32 3.88
C VAL A 131 -31.89 -29.22 3.10
N LEU A 132 -31.83 -29.06 1.78
CA LEU A 132 -33.00 -29.02 0.89
C LEU A 132 -33.79 -30.37 0.96
N ASP A 133 -33.10 -31.50 0.96
CA ASP A 133 -33.72 -32.83 1.12
C ASP A 133 -34.51 -32.90 2.43
N LEU A 134 -33.89 -32.47 3.55
CA LEU A 134 -34.54 -32.44 4.86
C LEU A 134 -35.72 -31.47 4.91
N MET A 135 -35.65 -30.34 4.23
CA MET A 135 -36.76 -29.37 4.14
C MET A 135 -37.94 -29.96 3.40
N GLN A 136 -37.69 -30.72 2.32
CA GLN A 136 -38.73 -31.40 1.57
C GLN A 136 -39.35 -32.56 2.37
N GLU A 137 -38.52 -33.39 3.00
CA GLU A 137 -38.98 -34.49 3.87
C GLU A 137 -39.90 -34.02 5.00
N GLN A 138 -39.61 -32.82 5.57
CA GLN A 138 -40.38 -32.20 6.65
C GLN A 138 -41.55 -31.36 6.14
N GLY A 139 -41.77 -31.26 4.83
CA GLY A 139 -42.89 -30.54 4.24
C GLY A 139 -42.74 -29.02 4.19
N TYR A 140 -41.53 -28.47 4.40
CA TYR A 140 -41.24 -27.05 4.23
C TYR A 140 -41.07 -26.64 2.78
N LEU A 141 -40.76 -27.58 1.90
CA LEU A 141 -40.70 -27.40 0.44
C LEU A 141 -41.60 -28.44 -0.24
N THR A 142 -42.28 -27.99 -1.27
CA THR A 142 -42.91 -28.92 -2.21
C THR A 142 -41.85 -29.63 -3.05
N MET A 143 -42.20 -30.79 -3.67
CA MET A 143 -41.29 -31.49 -4.57
C MET A 143 -40.79 -30.58 -5.72
N ALA A 144 -41.68 -29.76 -6.28
CA ALA A 144 -41.32 -28.85 -7.37
C ALA A 144 -40.32 -27.75 -6.92
N GLU A 145 -40.48 -27.18 -5.73
CA GLU A 145 -39.55 -26.18 -5.15
C GLU A 145 -38.19 -26.83 -4.84
N HIS A 146 -38.20 -28.02 -4.27
CA HIS A 146 -36.99 -28.77 -3.97
C HIS A 146 -36.19 -29.07 -5.27
N GLU A 147 -36.83 -29.60 -6.30
CA GLU A 147 -36.18 -29.85 -7.59
C GLU A 147 -35.68 -28.56 -8.25
N ALA A 148 -36.42 -27.48 -8.16
CA ALA A 148 -35.99 -26.19 -8.68
C ALA A 148 -34.72 -25.69 -7.96
N ALA A 149 -34.66 -25.78 -6.63
CA ALA A 149 -33.51 -25.38 -5.82
C ALA A 149 -32.26 -26.24 -6.10
N LEU A 150 -32.45 -27.56 -6.38
CA LEU A 150 -31.33 -28.45 -6.76
C LEU A 150 -30.82 -28.16 -8.18
N ARG A 151 -31.72 -27.79 -9.13
CA ARG A 151 -31.29 -27.40 -10.49
C ARG A 151 -30.61 -26.06 -10.55
N HIS A 152 -30.94 -25.13 -9.63
CA HIS A 152 -30.36 -23.82 -9.52
C HIS A 152 -29.72 -23.62 -8.12
N PRO A 153 -28.60 -24.31 -7.84
CA PRO A 153 -27.96 -24.20 -6.55
C PRO A 153 -27.44 -22.76 -6.32
N ALA A 154 -27.40 -22.36 -5.05
CA ALA A 154 -26.89 -21.04 -4.68
C ALA A 154 -25.48 -20.81 -5.22
N THR A 155 -25.24 -19.62 -5.76
CA THR A 155 -23.95 -19.15 -6.25
C THR A 155 -23.51 -17.92 -5.47
N LEU A 156 -22.22 -17.62 -5.49
CA LEU A 156 -21.69 -16.41 -4.89
C LEU A 156 -22.05 -15.18 -5.76
N SER A 157 -22.21 -14.04 -5.14
CA SER A 157 -22.22 -12.78 -5.86
C SER A 157 -20.85 -12.52 -6.48
N LYS A 158 -20.78 -11.71 -7.54
CA LYS A 158 -19.50 -11.34 -8.17
C LYS A 158 -18.51 -10.75 -7.16
N ALA A 159 -19.00 -9.94 -6.20
CA ALA A 159 -18.18 -9.38 -5.13
C ALA A 159 -17.67 -10.45 -4.14
N ALA A 160 -18.42 -11.51 -3.91
CA ALA A 160 -18.02 -12.62 -3.05
C ALA A 160 -17.09 -13.63 -3.76
N GLU A 161 -17.24 -13.80 -5.07
CA GLU A 161 -16.33 -14.58 -5.91
C GLU A 161 -14.99 -13.88 -6.09
N ALA A 162 -15.03 -12.56 -6.28
CA ALA A 162 -13.86 -11.73 -6.33
C ALA A 162 -13.21 -11.73 -4.94
N ARG A 163 -12.14 -12.51 -4.76
CA ARG A 163 -11.27 -12.46 -3.57
C ARG A 163 -10.38 -11.23 -3.62
N THR A 164 -10.91 -10.16 -4.18
CA THR A 164 -10.27 -8.92 -4.55
C THR A 164 -10.15 -8.04 -3.32
N GLY A 165 -8.96 -7.49 -3.06
CA GLY A 165 -8.76 -6.50 -2.00
C GLY A 165 -8.69 -7.04 -0.57
N GLY A 166 -8.56 -8.35 -0.35
CA GLY A 166 -8.46 -8.93 1.00
C GLY A 166 -7.31 -8.37 1.83
N TYR A 167 -6.14 -8.20 1.24
CA TYR A 167 -4.97 -7.58 1.88
C TYR A 167 -5.21 -6.10 2.25
N PHE A 168 -5.93 -5.37 1.42
CA PHE A 168 -6.31 -3.99 1.69
C PHE A 168 -7.30 -3.92 2.87
N ALA A 169 -8.31 -4.78 2.89
CA ALA A 169 -9.29 -4.81 3.97
C ALA A 169 -8.63 -5.14 5.33
N ASP A 170 -7.75 -6.14 5.36
CA ASP A 170 -7.00 -6.50 6.57
C ASP A 170 -6.11 -5.34 7.05
N TRP A 171 -5.47 -4.63 6.13
CA TRP A 171 -4.65 -3.47 6.47
C TRP A 171 -5.50 -2.34 7.05
N VAL A 172 -6.59 -1.95 6.41
CA VAL A 172 -7.49 -0.88 6.90
C VAL A 172 -8.09 -1.22 8.26
N MET A 173 -8.47 -2.49 8.49
CA MET A 173 -8.94 -2.95 9.79
C MET A 173 -7.87 -2.83 10.88
N GLY A 174 -6.60 -2.93 10.52
CA GLY A 174 -5.47 -2.75 11.44
C GLY A 174 -5.13 -1.29 11.73
N GLU A 175 -5.51 -0.35 10.86
CA GLU A 175 -5.26 1.09 11.03
C GLU A 175 -6.31 1.78 11.92
N GLY A 176 -7.51 1.22 12.01
CA GLY A 176 -8.59 1.76 12.85
C GLY A 176 -8.40 1.43 14.33
N PRO A 177 -8.98 2.25 15.25
CA PRO A 177 -8.97 1.97 16.67
C PRO A 177 -9.62 0.61 16.98
N ASP A 178 -8.97 -0.21 17.80
CA ASP A 178 -9.43 -1.55 18.14
C ASP A 178 -10.86 -1.57 18.71
N PHE A 179 -11.23 -0.58 19.49
CA PHE A 179 -12.58 -0.48 20.06
C PHE A 179 -13.69 -0.24 19.03
N LEU A 180 -13.35 0.23 17.82
CA LEU A 180 -14.29 0.40 16.71
C LEU A 180 -14.17 -0.68 15.63
N THR A 181 -12.99 -1.30 15.49
CA THR A 181 -12.72 -2.25 14.41
C THR A 181 -12.76 -3.70 14.87
N LYS A 182 -12.45 -3.98 16.16
CA LYS A 182 -12.33 -5.33 16.68
C LYS A 182 -13.25 -5.60 17.87
N ASP A 183 -13.45 -4.62 18.74
CA ASP A 183 -14.07 -4.78 20.05
C ASP A 183 -15.50 -4.22 20.14
N THR A 184 -16.02 -3.62 19.04
CA THR A 184 -17.38 -3.08 19.02
C THR A 184 -18.44 -4.17 18.83
N THR A 185 -19.59 -3.99 19.49
CA THR A 185 -20.80 -4.77 19.26
C THR A 185 -21.76 -4.09 18.27
N GLU A 186 -21.45 -2.84 17.91
CA GLU A 186 -22.23 -2.04 16.95
C GLU A 186 -21.83 -2.36 15.51
N ASP A 187 -22.78 -2.25 14.59
CA ASP A 187 -22.48 -2.30 13.16
C ASP A 187 -21.79 -0.99 12.74
N VAL A 188 -20.59 -1.08 12.23
CA VAL A 188 -19.85 0.07 11.68
C VAL A 188 -19.81 0.04 10.16
N ILE A 189 -19.83 1.23 9.56
CA ILE A 189 -19.63 1.45 8.13
C ILE A 189 -18.29 2.14 7.96
N MET A 190 -17.38 1.48 7.26
CA MET A 190 -16.06 2.00 6.90
C MET A 190 -16.05 2.36 5.42
N ARG A 191 -15.91 3.66 5.12
CA ARG A 191 -15.67 4.12 3.75
C ARG A 191 -14.16 4.16 3.53
N THR A 192 -13.71 3.54 2.46
CA THR A 192 -12.29 3.36 2.18
C THR A 192 -11.88 4.00 0.86
N THR A 193 -10.56 4.09 0.64
CA THR A 193 -9.96 4.61 -0.59
C THR A 193 -9.88 3.57 -1.70
N LEU A 194 -10.19 2.30 -1.43
CA LEU A 194 -10.09 1.21 -2.40
C LEU A 194 -10.92 1.52 -3.64
N ASP A 195 -10.31 1.38 -4.81
CA ASP A 195 -10.98 1.39 -6.10
C ASP A 195 -10.98 -0.04 -6.66
N GLN A 196 -12.17 -0.62 -6.78
CA GLN A 196 -12.32 -2.01 -7.21
C GLN A 196 -11.72 -2.25 -8.60
N LYS A 197 -11.87 -1.30 -9.54
CA LYS A 197 -11.31 -1.44 -10.89
C LYS A 197 -9.80 -1.42 -10.87
N LEU A 198 -9.21 -0.52 -10.08
CA LEU A 198 -7.76 -0.42 -9.94
C LEU A 198 -7.18 -1.65 -9.21
N GLN A 199 -7.91 -2.20 -8.24
CA GLN A 199 -7.53 -3.43 -7.56
C GLN A 199 -7.53 -4.62 -8.54
N GLU A 200 -8.60 -4.81 -9.31
CA GLU A 200 -8.70 -5.86 -10.33
C GLU A 200 -7.61 -5.70 -11.40
N ALA A 201 -7.32 -4.45 -11.81
CA ALA A 201 -6.25 -4.14 -12.75
C ALA A 201 -4.87 -4.56 -12.21
N ALA A 202 -4.57 -4.24 -10.95
CA ALA A 202 -3.30 -4.60 -10.31
C ALA A 202 -3.13 -6.12 -10.15
N GLU A 203 -4.17 -6.83 -9.69
CA GLU A 203 -4.16 -8.28 -9.56
C GLU A 203 -4.01 -8.96 -10.93
N SER A 204 -4.81 -8.56 -11.91
CA SER A 204 -4.75 -9.13 -13.27
C SER A 204 -3.41 -8.89 -13.96
N ALA A 205 -2.81 -7.71 -13.79
CA ALA A 205 -1.50 -7.39 -14.32
C ALA A 205 -0.40 -8.27 -13.69
N LEU A 206 -0.43 -8.40 -12.36
CA LEU A 206 0.52 -9.26 -11.64
C LEU A 206 0.45 -10.70 -12.14
N HIS A 207 -0.75 -11.28 -12.22
CA HIS A 207 -0.96 -12.64 -12.71
C HIS A 207 -0.54 -12.78 -14.17
N ALA A 208 -0.92 -11.87 -15.05
CA ALA A 208 -0.58 -11.93 -16.47
C ALA A 208 0.94 -12.02 -16.71
N VAL A 209 1.74 -11.29 -15.93
CA VAL A 209 3.21 -11.35 -16.03
C VAL A 209 3.76 -12.60 -15.35
N LEU A 210 3.39 -12.88 -14.09
CA LEU A 210 4.00 -13.97 -13.34
C LEU A 210 3.66 -15.34 -13.88
N ASP A 211 2.42 -15.58 -14.31
CA ASP A 211 1.98 -16.88 -14.84
C ASP A 211 2.62 -17.20 -16.20
N THR A 212 3.04 -16.19 -16.95
CA THR A 212 3.75 -16.38 -18.23
C THR A 212 5.28 -16.47 -18.07
N LYS A 213 5.86 -15.83 -17.06
CA LYS A 213 7.32 -15.65 -16.93
C LYS A 213 7.95 -16.55 -15.87
N LEU A 214 7.19 -16.97 -14.86
CA LEU A 214 7.70 -17.86 -13.82
C LEU A 214 7.46 -19.32 -14.20
N ARG A 215 8.39 -20.18 -13.80
CA ARG A 215 8.23 -21.64 -13.95
C ARG A 215 7.11 -22.14 -13.04
N GLU A 216 6.43 -23.18 -13.47
CA GLU A 216 5.46 -23.88 -12.64
C GLU A 216 6.10 -24.33 -11.31
N GLY A 217 5.39 -24.14 -10.21
CA GLY A 217 5.89 -24.42 -8.85
C GLY A 217 6.86 -23.39 -8.28
N SER A 218 7.11 -22.27 -8.97
CA SER A 218 7.92 -21.16 -8.42
C SER A 218 7.28 -20.61 -7.15
N LYS A 219 8.09 -20.48 -6.10
CA LYS A 219 7.71 -19.85 -4.81
C LYS A 219 8.00 -18.34 -4.76
N THR A 220 8.35 -17.74 -5.91
CA THR A 220 8.57 -16.31 -5.99
C THR A 220 7.28 -15.58 -5.66
N GLU A 221 7.37 -14.64 -4.75
CA GLU A 221 6.30 -13.76 -4.34
C GLU A 221 6.46 -12.37 -4.94
N ALA A 222 5.36 -11.63 -4.99
CA ALA A 222 5.36 -10.24 -5.41
C ALA A 222 4.25 -9.47 -4.69
N ALA A 223 4.45 -8.16 -4.53
CA ALA A 223 3.45 -7.26 -3.98
C ALA A 223 3.34 -6.02 -4.87
N VAL A 224 2.13 -5.44 -4.92
CA VAL A 224 1.83 -4.23 -5.69
C VAL A 224 1.01 -3.28 -4.84
N ILE A 225 1.34 -1.99 -4.91
CA ILE A 225 0.51 -0.90 -4.39
C ILE A 225 0.26 0.08 -5.54
N VAL A 226 -0.97 0.57 -5.64
CA VAL A 226 -1.34 1.73 -6.46
C VAL A 226 -1.93 2.79 -5.54
N MET A 227 -1.45 4.01 -5.65
CA MET A 227 -1.74 5.11 -4.74
C MET A 227 -1.94 6.41 -5.53
N SER A 228 -2.84 7.27 -5.08
CA SER A 228 -2.92 8.66 -5.57
C SER A 228 -1.79 9.49 -4.94
N ALA A 229 -1.47 10.64 -5.53
CA ALA A 229 -0.41 11.53 -5.03
C ALA A 229 -0.64 12.05 -3.60
N ASP A 230 -1.87 12.04 -3.12
CA ASP A 230 -2.27 12.43 -1.75
C ASP A 230 -2.13 11.30 -0.70
N GLY A 231 -1.68 10.12 -1.10
CA GLY A 231 -1.50 8.97 -0.22
C GLY A 231 -2.68 8.00 -0.16
N ALA A 232 -3.79 8.27 -0.85
CA ALA A 232 -4.92 7.35 -0.90
C ALA A 232 -4.55 6.05 -1.61
N VAL A 233 -4.49 4.93 -0.89
CA VAL A 233 -4.20 3.62 -1.46
C VAL A 233 -5.43 3.12 -2.22
N ARG A 234 -5.31 3.00 -3.53
CA ARG A 234 -6.38 2.62 -4.46
C ARG A 234 -6.42 1.13 -4.74
N ALA A 235 -5.25 0.48 -4.68
CA ALA A 235 -5.11 -0.97 -4.81
C ALA A 235 -3.95 -1.48 -3.97
N MET A 236 -4.09 -2.68 -3.41
CA MET A 236 -3.06 -3.35 -2.61
C MET A 236 -3.10 -4.86 -2.86
N VAL A 237 -2.00 -5.38 -3.38
CA VAL A 237 -1.79 -6.80 -3.62
C VAL A 237 -0.62 -7.25 -2.74
N GLY A 238 -0.89 -8.00 -1.69
CA GLY A 238 0.10 -8.41 -0.68
C GLY A 238 0.79 -9.75 -0.95
N GLY A 239 0.53 -10.37 -2.09
CA GLY A 239 1.12 -11.65 -2.49
C GLY A 239 0.59 -12.14 -3.83
N ARG A 240 1.25 -13.14 -4.41
CA ARG A 240 0.88 -13.71 -5.72
C ARG A 240 -0.51 -14.34 -5.73
N HIS A 241 -0.98 -14.84 -4.60
CA HIS A 241 -2.26 -15.52 -4.50
C HIS A 241 -3.18 -14.80 -3.53
N ALA A 242 -4.48 -14.84 -3.82
CA ALA A 242 -5.48 -14.41 -2.86
C ALA A 242 -5.35 -15.25 -1.58
N ALA A 243 -5.27 -14.59 -0.43
CA ALA A 243 -5.01 -15.24 0.84
C ALA A 243 -6.21 -15.09 1.80
N PRO A 244 -6.39 -16.03 2.74
CA PRO A 244 -7.35 -15.87 3.83
C PRO A 244 -7.11 -14.59 4.63
N PRO A 245 -8.14 -14.02 5.29
CA PRO A 245 -7.97 -12.91 6.21
C PRO A 245 -6.88 -13.17 7.25
N GLY A 246 -6.10 -12.15 7.59
CA GLY A 246 -4.98 -12.24 8.52
C GLY A 246 -3.69 -12.84 7.93
N SER A 247 -3.64 -13.09 6.63
CA SER A 247 -2.43 -13.56 5.96
C SER A 247 -1.34 -12.50 5.92
N PHE A 248 -0.08 -12.96 5.84
CA PHE A 248 1.08 -12.07 5.74
C PHE A 248 1.00 -11.18 4.50
N ASN A 249 0.81 -9.88 4.74
CA ASN A 249 0.71 -8.86 3.69
C ASN A 249 2.10 -8.30 3.37
N ARG A 250 2.71 -8.73 2.26
CA ARG A 250 4.07 -8.31 1.88
C ARG A 250 4.14 -6.84 1.51
N ALA A 251 3.03 -6.22 1.15
CA ALA A 251 3.00 -4.80 0.83
C ALA A 251 3.21 -3.90 2.07
N THR A 252 2.79 -4.36 3.24
CA THR A 252 2.81 -3.57 4.49
C THR A 252 3.71 -4.15 5.57
N MET A 253 3.84 -5.49 5.63
CA MET A 253 4.50 -6.19 6.75
C MET A 253 5.93 -6.65 6.41
N ALA A 254 6.26 -6.85 5.12
CA ALA A 254 7.59 -7.27 4.72
C ALA A 254 8.56 -6.08 4.72
N LYS A 255 9.49 -6.06 5.64
CA LYS A 255 10.63 -5.14 5.64
C LYS A 255 11.75 -5.74 4.79
N ARG A 256 12.09 -5.07 3.69
CA ARG A 256 13.05 -5.58 2.68
C ARG A 256 14.05 -4.50 2.31
N GLN A 257 15.29 -4.90 2.04
CA GLN A 257 16.29 -3.97 1.56
C GLN A 257 15.83 -3.31 0.25
N THR A 258 15.89 -1.98 0.22
CA THR A 258 15.36 -1.20 -0.90
C THR A 258 16.32 -1.14 -2.10
N GLY A 259 17.61 -1.40 -1.86
CA GLY A 259 18.61 -1.28 -2.89
C GLY A 259 18.57 0.10 -3.56
N SER A 260 18.84 0.15 -4.84
CA SER A 260 18.88 1.41 -5.59
C SER A 260 17.55 2.19 -5.67
N ALA A 261 16.43 1.62 -5.19
CA ALA A 261 15.18 2.37 -5.06
C ALA A 261 15.26 3.46 -3.97
N PHE A 262 16.25 3.41 -3.09
CA PHE A 262 16.52 4.45 -2.11
C PHE A 262 17.23 5.70 -2.70
N LYS A 263 17.93 5.57 -3.83
CA LYS A 263 18.73 6.66 -4.41
C LYS A 263 17.98 7.98 -4.63
N PRO A 264 16.70 8.01 -5.04
CA PRO A 264 15.99 9.28 -5.17
C PRO A 264 16.05 10.18 -3.94
N PHE A 265 16.12 9.64 -2.71
CA PHE A 265 16.23 10.46 -1.50
C PHE A 265 17.61 11.09 -1.33
N VAL A 266 18.67 10.47 -1.84
CA VAL A 266 20.01 11.05 -1.93
C VAL A 266 20.00 12.26 -2.86
N TYR A 267 19.39 12.10 -4.04
CA TYR A 267 19.28 13.17 -5.02
C TYR A 267 18.27 14.24 -4.60
N ALA A 268 17.20 13.87 -3.87
CA ALA A 268 16.29 14.85 -3.27
C ALA A 268 17.04 15.82 -2.34
N ALA A 269 17.88 15.29 -1.45
CA ALA A 269 18.72 16.09 -0.57
C ALA A 269 19.67 17.02 -1.36
N ALA A 270 20.27 16.51 -2.45
CA ALA A 270 21.15 17.33 -3.29
C ALA A 270 20.38 18.45 -4.01
N MET A 271 19.23 18.15 -4.62
CA MET A 271 18.41 19.17 -5.31
C MET A 271 17.91 20.23 -4.36
N ASP A 272 17.50 19.86 -3.14
CA ASP A 272 17.04 20.81 -2.12
C ASP A 272 18.16 21.71 -1.57
N MET A 273 19.40 21.22 -1.59
CA MET A 273 20.60 22.00 -1.28
C MET A 273 21.11 22.87 -2.45
N GLY A 274 20.35 22.98 -3.55
CA GLY A 274 20.61 23.86 -4.67
C GLY A 274 21.43 23.27 -5.82
N TYR A 275 21.67 21.96 -5.82
CA TYR A 275 22.23 21.28 -7.00
C TYR A 275 21.23 21.23 -8.12
N SER A 276 21.74 21.17 -9.35
CA SER A 276 20.96 20.97 -10.58
C SER A 276 21.16 19.58 -11.14
N PRO A 277 20.18 18.99 -11.81
CA PRO A 277 20.33 17.73 -12.55
C PRO A 277 21.47 17.75 -13.58
N ALA A 278 21.83 18.93 -14.07
CA ALA A 278 22.94 19.16 -15.02
C ALA A 278 24.32 19.31 -14.35
N ASP A 279 24.40 19.35 -13.01
CA ASP A 279 25.69 19.35 -12.30
C ASP A 279 26.41 18.02 -12.46
N TYR A 280 27.72 18.05 -12.28
CA TYR A 280 28.58 16.90 -12.52
C TYR A 280 29.01 16.21 -11.24
N VAL A 281 29.18 14.89 -11.33
CA VAL A 281 29.75 14.02 -10.29
C VAL A 281 30.76 13.06 -10.92
N GLU A 282 31.82 12.75 -10.19
CA GLU A 282 32.83 11.79 -10.63
C GLU A 282 32.37 10.36 -10.35
N ASP A 283 32.32 9.53 -11.38
CA ASP A 283 32.17 8.08 -11.28
C ASP A 283 33.53 7.40 -11.46
N SER A 284 34.23 7.22 -10.38
CA SER A 284 35.53 6.56 -10.30
C SER A 284 35.62 5.70 -9.05
N PRO A 285 36.62 4.82 -8.91
CA PRO A 285 36.84 4.03 -7.70
C PRO A 285 36.80 4.92 -6.44
N LEU A 286 36.07 4.46 -5.43
CA LEU A 286 35.86 5.18 -4.17
C LEU A 286 36.15 4.25 -3.00
N THR A 287 36.91 4.74 -2.02
CA THR A 287 37.10 4.05 -0.74
C THR A 287 36.89 5.03 0.41
N ILE A 288 36.01 4.66 1.34
CA ILE A 288 35.68 5.44 2.54
C ILE A 288 36.13 4.63 3.75
N ASN A 289 37.00 5.22 4.57
CA ASN A 289 37.44 4.57 5.81
C ASN A 289 36.39 4.82 6.90
N ILE A 290 35.73 3.75 7.34
CA ILE A 290 34.73 3.81 8.40
C ILE A 290 35.42 3.53 9.73
N LYS A 291 35.37 4.51 10.65
CA LYS A 291 35.93 4.35 11.99
C LYS A 291 35.33 3.13 12.70
N GLY A 292 36.20 2.18 13.06
CA GLY A 292 35.77 0.95 13.74
C GLY A 292 35.30 -0.21 12.83
N SER A 293 35.11 0.01 11.51
CA SER A 293 34.65 -1.03 10.58
C SER A 293 35.61 -1.26 9.38
N GLY A 294 36.62 -0.38 9.20
CA GLY A 294 37.59 -0.49 8.10
C GLY A 294 37.13 0.17 6.79
N PRO A 295 37.78 -0.15 5.66
CA PRO A 295 37.51 0.46 4.37
C PRO A 295 36.24 -0.08 3.74
N TYR A 296 35.41 0.82 3.22
CA TYR A 296 34.22 0.53 2.41
C TYR A 296 34.45 1.02 0.98
N SER A 297 34.39 0.11 0.01
CA SER A 297 34.63 0.40 -1.41
C SER A 297 33.43 -0.05 -2.25
N PRO A 298 32.45 0.85 -2.49
CA PRO A 298 31.30 0.53 -3.33
C PRO A 298 31.73 0.29 -4.77
N GLN A 299 31.10 -0.68 -5.44
CA GLN A 299 31.30 -0.97 -6.85
C GLN A 299 30.02 -0.73 -7.62
N ASN A 300 30.15 -0.26 -8.87
CA ASN A 300 29.05 -0.22 -9.80
C ASN A 300 28.60 -1.62 -10.20
N TYR A 301 27.32 -1.81 -10.47
CA TYR A 301 26.78 -3.10 -10.90
C TYR A 301 27.49 -3.65 -12.16
N THR A 302 27.81 -2.77 -13.10
CA THR A 302 28.52 -3.08 -14.35
C THR A 302 30.00 -3.34 -14.16
N LYS A 303 30.57 -3.07 -12.97
CA LYS A 303 32.01 -3.06 -12.67
C LYS A 303 32.83 -2.11 -13.56
N LYS A 304 32.18 -1.14 -14.20
CA LYS A 304 32.78 -0.08 -15.04
C LYS A 304 32.54 1.28 -14.41
N TYR A 305 33.38 2.24 -14.76
CA TYR A 305 33.28 3.63 -14.35
C TYR A 305 33.13 4.53 -15.58
N LEU A 306 32.29 5.55 -15.44
CA LEU A 306 31.93 6.45 -16.54
C LEU A 306 32.73 7.77 -16.52
N GLY A 307 33.52 8.00 -15.46
CA GLY A 307 34.22 9.28 -15.27
C GLY A 307 33.30 10.40 -14.84
N LEU A 308 33.52 11.59 -15.35
CA LEU A 308 32.73 12.77 -15.02
C LEU A 308 31.38 12.74 -15.77
N ILE A 309 30.29 12.60 -15.05
CA ILE A 309 28.92 12.50 -15.59
C ILE A 309 27.99 13.48 -14.88
N THR A 310 26.85 13.83 -15.53
CA THR A 310 25.81 14.64 -14.87
C THR A 310 25.09 13.87 -13.78
N LEU A 311 24.49 14.58 -12.83
CA LEU A 311 23.65 13.96 -11.78
C LEU A 311 22.47 13.20 -12.40
N THR A 312 21.88 13.73 -13.50
CA THR A 312 20.86 13.01 -14.28
C THR A 312 21.40 11.66 -14.76
N LYS A 313 22.55 11.64 -15.44
CA LYS A 313 23.15 10.40 -15.95
C LYS A 313 23.50 9.43 -14.84
N ALA A 314 23.96 9.93 -13.72
CA ALA A 314 24.28 9.10 -12.55
C ALA A 314 23.04 8.39 -11.94
N LEU A 315 21.86 9.06 -11.90
CA LEU A 315 20.61 8.43 -11.47
C LEU A 315 20.02 7.49 -12.53
N GLU A 316 20.07 7.91 -13.79
CA GLU A 316 19.61 7.18 -14.99
C GLU A 316 20.25 5.79 -15.08
N GLU A 317 21.58 5.72 -14.99
CA GLU A 317 22.37 4.49 -14.98
C GLU A 317 22.46 3.82 -13.61
N SER A 318 21.86 4.44 -12.60
CA SER A 318 21.90 3.94 -11.22
C SER A 318 23.32 3.72 -10.68
N VAL A 319 24.23 4.64 -10.96
CA VAL A 319 25.65 4.57 -10.59
C VAL A 319 25.81 4.57 -9.06
N ASN A 320 26.51 3.57 -8.52
CA ASN A 320 26.69 3.41 -7.06
C ASN A 320 27.69 4.39 -6.48
N THR A 321 28.86 4.53 -7.10
CA THR A 321 29.93 5.40 -6.62
C THR A 321 29.49 6.86 -6.60
N ALA A 322 28.77 7.31 -7.64
CA ALA A 322 28.19 8.63 -7.71
C ALA A 322 27.17 8.88 -6.57
N ALA A 323 26.23 7.95 -6.35
CA ALA A 323 25.24 8.08 -5.27
C ALA A 323 25.91 8.17 -3.88
N VAL A 324 26.92 7.35 -3.63
CA VAL A 324 27.69 7.40 -2.37
C VAL A 324 28.44 8.74 -2.24
N ARG A 325 29.12 9.22 -3.30
CA ARG A 325 29.80 10.55 -3.27
C ARG A 325 28.84 11.69 -2.96
N ILE A 326 27.67 11.68 -3.59
CA ILE A 326 26.65 12.69 -3.33
C ILE A 326 26.18 12.62 -1.88
N SER A 327 25.86 11.41 -1.38
CA SER A 327 25.44 11.22 0.01
C SER A 327 26.48 11.68 1.02
N GLU A 328 27.78 11.40 0.77
CA GLU A 328 28.87 11.87 1.63
C GLU A 328 29.02 13.41 1.56
N ALA A 329 28.85 14.00 0.38
CA ALA A 329 28.93 15.45 0.19
C ALA A 329 27.77 16.18 0.88
N MET A 330 26.55 15.65 0.85
CA MET A 330 25.38 16.21 1.52
C MET A 330 25.39 15.98 3.04
N GLY A 331 26.07 14.93 3.47
CA GLY A 331 26.00 14.39 4.82
C GLY A 331 24.91 13.33 4.97
N ARG A 332 25.26 12.16 5.48
CA ARG A 332 24.35 11.00 5.64
C ARG A 332 23.14 11.33 6.50
N ASP A 333 23.30 12.15 7.53
CA ASP A 333 22.20 12.54 8.42
C ASP A 333 21.17 13.42 7.72
N VAL A 334 21.59 14.25 6.77
CA VAL A 334 20.67 15.02 5.91
C VAL A 334 19.87 14.08 5.01
N VAL A 335 20.52 13.11 4.38
CA VAL A 335 19.85 12.12 3.54
C VAL A 335 18.86 11.27 4.36
N ARG A 336 19.26 10.83 5.57
CA ARG A 336 18.38 10.11 6.50
C ARG A 336 17.15 10.94 6.87
N LYS A 337 17.38 12.21 7.21
CA LYS A 337 16.32 13.14 7.57
C LYS A 337 15.32 13.31 6.42
N VAL A 338 15.80 13.60 5.22
CA VAL A 338 14.94 13.73 4.02
C VAL A 338 14.13 12.47 3.78
N ALA A 339 14.73 11.28 3.85
CA ALA A 339 14.02 10.02 3.66
C ALA A 339 12.96 9.78 4.75
N SER A 340 13.29 10.04 6.01
CA SER A 340 12.34 9.89 7.13
C SER A 340 11.19 10.90 7.05
N GLU A 341 11.47 12.14 6.68
CA GLU A 341 10.44 13.17 6.52
C GLU A 341 9.51 12.88 5.34
N PHE A 342 9.97 12.17 4.30
CA PHE A 342 9.10 11.65 3.24
C PHE A 342 8.21 10.47 3.70
N GLY A 343 8.36 9.99 4.93
CA GLY A 343 7.50 8.94 5.51
C GLY A 343 8.14 7.56 5.58
N ILE A 344 9.47 7.43 5.44
CA ILE A 344 10.17 6.17 5.72
C ILE A 344 10.40 6.08 7.24
N GLU A 345 9.55 5.32 7.92
CA GLU A 345 9.58 5.13 9.38
C GLU A 345 10.56 4.02 9.80
N SER A 346 10.98 3.18 8.86
CA SER A 346 11.94 2.10 9.10
C SER A 346 13.32 2.65 9.45
N ASP A 347 14.07 1.92 10.29
CA ASP A 347 15.42 2.31 10.71
C ASP A 347 16.38 2.45 9.52
N LEU A 348 16.98 3.63 9.38
CA LEU A 348 17.91 3.94 8.30
C LEU A 348 19.36 3.76 8.74
N ALA A 349 20.14 3.09 7.91
CA ALA A 349 21.57 2.85 8.15
C ALA A 349 22.37 4.14 8.34
N ALA A 350 23.28 4.17 9.28
CA ALA A 350 24.16 5.34 9.53
C ALA A 350 25.44 5.33 8.66
N GLY A 351 25.74 4.21 8.02
CA GLY A 351 26.96 4.02 7.20
C GLY A 351 26.79 4.49 5.75
N PRO A 352 27.88 4.54 4.95
CA PRO A 352 27.84 5.00 3.55
C PRO A 352 27.01 4.09 2.64
N ALA A 353 26.71 2.85 3.05
CA ALA A 353 25.81 1.95 2.34
C ALA A 353 24.35 2.42 2.35
N LEU A 354 24.00 3.43 3.19
CA LEU A 354 22.69 4.11 3.16
C LEU A 354 22.32 4.52 1.75
N ALA A 355 23.23 5.18 1.03
CA ALA A 355 23.00 5.68 -0.33
C ALA A 355 22.63 4.58 -1.34
N LEU A 356 22.93 3.34 -1.02
CA LEU A 356 22.65 2.16 -1.86
C LEU A 356 21.45 1.35 -1.36
N GLY A 357 20.69 1.87 -0.38
CA GLY A 357 19.51 1.23 0.18
C GLY A 357 19.81 -0.04 0.98
N ALA A 358 20.84 0.00 1.80
CA ALA A 358 21.16 -1.08 2.75
C ALA A 358 20.10 -1.22 3.86
N SER A 359 19.28 -0.20 4.05
CA SER A 359 18.15 -0.20 4.99
C SER A 359 16.96 -0.98 4.44
N GLU A 360 16.19 -1.55 5.35
CA GLU A 360 14.94 -2.23 5.00
C GLU A 360 13.77 -1.25 5.11
N SER A 361 12.76 -1.42 4.26
CA SER A 361 11.51 -0.67 4.29
C SER A 361 10.37 -1.51 3.73
N SER A 362 9.13 -1.15 4.03
CA SER A 362 7.96 -1.78 3.40
C SER A 362 7.68 -1.16 2.02
N LEU A 363 6.94 -1.90 1.19
CA LEU A 363 6.50 -1.36 -0.10
C LEU A 363 5.58 -0.15 0.09
N LEU A 364 4.75 -0.16 1.14
CA LEU A 364 3.84 0.94 1.47
C LEU A 364 4.61 2.22 1.80
N GLU A 365 5.62 2.16 2.69
CA GLU A 365 6.47 3.31 3.04
C GLU A 365 7.16 3.87 1.79
N MET A 366 7.79 3.01 1.00
CA MET A 366 8.50 3.43 -0.20
C MET A 366 7.59 4.06 -1.25
N THR A 367 6.39 3.49 -1.46
CA THR A 367 5.42 4.03 -2.43
C THR A 367 4.87 5.39 -1.95
N GLY A 368 4.60 5.54 -0.65
CA GLY A 368 4.19 6.81 -0.04
C GLY A 368 5.26 7.90 -0.18
N ALA A 369 6.53 7.56 0.06
CA ALA A 369 7.63 8.49 -0.11
C ALA A 369 7.79 8.97 -1.58
N TYR A 370 7.54 8.10 -2.56
CA TYR A 370 7.50 8.49 -3.98
C TYR A 370 6.26 9.34 -4.32
N ALA A 371 5.12 9.12 -3.67
CA ALA A 371 3.97 10.02 -3.78
C ALA A 371 4.32 11.43 -3.31
N GLY A 372 5.15 11.55 -2.27
CA GLY A 372 5.69 12.83 -1.81
C GLY A 372 6.53 13.56 -2.86
N ILE A 373 7.31 12.84 -3.65
CA ILE A 373 8.05 13.43 -4.79
C ILE A 373 7.07 13.95 -5.84
N LEU A 374 6.08 13.13 -6.25
CA LEU A 374 5.09 13.49 -7.25
C LEU A 374 4.26 14.71 -6.85
N ASN A 375 3.88 14.85 -5.58
CA ASN A 375 3.06 15.97 -5.11
C ASN A 375 3.84 17.28 -4.88
N GLY A 376 5.07 17.37 -5.36
CA GLY A 376 5.90 18.58 -5.30
C GLY A 376 6.75 18.70 -4.04
N GLY A 377 7.05 17.59 -3.35
CA GLY A 377 8.04 17.53 -2.27
C GLY A 377 7.49 17.66 -0.86
N SER A 378 6.20 17.40 -0.65
CA SER A 378 5.62 17.26 0.69
C SER A 378 5.64 15.81 1.16
N SER A 379 5.67 15.58 2.47
CA SER A 379 5.49 14.22 3.02
C SER A 379 4.11 13.67 2.64
N VAL A 380 4.01 12.36 2.55
CA VAL A 380 2.73 11.68 2.30
C VAL A 380 2.59 10.50 3.25
N ARG A 381 1.53 10.54 4.03
CA ARG A 381 1.11 9.39 4.84
C ARG A 381 0.11 8.57 4.03
N PRO A 382 0.44 7.32 3.65
CA PRO A 382 -0.50 6.42 3.03
C PRO A 382 -1.72 6.18 3.91
N TYR A 383 -2.92 6.17 3.33
CA TYR A 383 -4.16 5.89 4.07
C TYR A 383 -5.14 5.06 3.23
N GLY A 384 -5.95 4.29 3.94
CA GLY A 384 -6.99 3.44 3.35
C GLY A 384 -8.39 3.76 3.87
N LEU A 385 -8.50 4.33 5.07
CA LEU A 385 -9.76 4.71 5.70
C LEU A 385 -10.08 6.17 5.37
N VAL A 386 -11.26 6.42 4.79
CA VAL A 386 -11.78 7.78 4.55
C VAL A 386 -12.64 8.23 5.72
N ASP A 387 -13.65 7.44 6.07
CA ASP A 387 -14.45 7.67 7.27
C ASP A 387 -14.95 6.36 7.88
N LEU A 388 -15.27 6.43 9.17
CA LEU A 388 -15.89 5.37 9.94
C LEU A 388 -17.07 5.95 10.72
N ARG A 389 -18.24 5.32 10.61
CA ARG A 389 -19.47 5.72 11.30
C ARG A 389 -20.25 4.52 11.80
N LEU A 390 -21.11 4.72 12.77
CA LEU A 390 -22.08 3.72 13.19
C LEU A 390 -23.19 3.59 12.13
N LYS A 391 -23.69 2.39 11.95
CA LYS A 391 -24.80 2.13 11.04
C LYS A 391 -26.06 2.84 11.54
N GLY A 392 -26.60 3.70 10.69
CA GLY A 392 -27.77 4.54 11.01
C GLY A 392 -27.41 5.95 11.50
N GLU A 393 -26.13 6.27 11.64
CA GLU A 393 -25.66 7.62 11.93
C GLU A 393 -24.99 8.24 10.69
N ASP A 394 -25.27 9.52 10.43
CA ASP A 394 -24.69 10.25 9.30
C ASP A 394 -23.35 10.91 9.66
N THR A 395 -23.11 11.16 10.96
CA THR A 395 -21.90 11.82 11.43
C THR A 395 -20.76 10.79 11.58
N PRO A 396 -19.61 10.98 10.89
CA PRO A 396 -18.45 10.12 11.08
C PRO A 396 -17.89 10.23 12.49
N LEU A 397 -17.51 9.10 13.08
CA LEU A 397 -16.73 9.03 14.31
C LEU A 397 -15.24 9.35 14.06
N LEU A 398 -14.76 8.97 12.88
CA LEU A 398 -13.42 9.24 12.38
C LEU A 398 -13.51 9.62 10.92
N GLY A 399 -12.66 10.55 10.49
CA GLY A 399 -12.51 10.95 9.11
C GLY A 399 -11.08 11.38 8.80
N GLN A 400 -10.66 11.23 7.56
CA GLN A 400 -9.36 11.64 7.05
C GLN A 400 -9.52 12.31 5.69
N ASP A 401 -8.98 13.53 5.56
CA ASP A 401 -9.05 14.37 4.36
C ASP A 401 -7.69 14.41 3.62
N GLY A 402 -7.15 13.22 3.27
CA GLY A 402 -5.88 13.10 2.57
C GLY A 402 -4.69 12.78 3.47
N GLY A 403 -3.55 12.50 2.86
CA GLY A 403 -2.31 12.11 3.54
C GLY A 403 -1.15 13.09 3.35
N ILE A 404 -1.36 14.23 2.66
CA ILE A 404 -0.31 15.22 2.41
C ILE A 404 0.02 15.95 3.72
N GLY A 405 1.29 15.91 4.10
CA GLY A 405 1.83 16.56 5.29
C GLY A 405 2.73 17.74 4.98
N GLU A 406 3.73 17.93 5.82
CA GLU A 406 4.65 19.05 5.69
C GLU A 406 5.56 18.93 4.47
N ARG A 407 6.07 20.07 4.00
CA ARG A 407 7.03 20.12 2.91
C ARG A 407 8.39 19.61 3.38
N VAL A 408 8.92 18.63 2.67
CA VAL A 408 10.23 18.00 2.93
C VAL A 408 11.34 18.65 2.12
N ILE A 409 11.07 18.86 0.81
CA ILE A 409 11.99 19.55 -0.11
C ILE A 409 11.22 20.62 -0.88
N SER A 410 11.95 21.58 -1.45
CA SER A 410 11.36 22.62 -2.28
C SER A 410 10.67 22.04 -3.51
N GLN A 411 9.64 22.73 -4.03
CA GLN A 411 8.93 22.31 -5.23
C GLN A 411 9.89 22.16 -6.42
N GLN A 412 10.82 23.09 -6.58
CA GLN A 412 11.83 23.03 -7.64
C GLN A 412 12.71 21.78 -7.52
N ALA A 413 13.12 21.40 -6.30
CA ALA A 413 13.88 20.18 -6.07
C ALA A 413 13.10 18.94 -6.46
N ALA A 414 11.80 18.88 -6.14
CA ALA A 414 10.91 17.77 -6.52
C ALA A 414 10.70 17.69 -8.04
N GLU A 415 10.53 18.84 -8.70
CA GLU A 415 10.38 18.92 -10.16
C GLU A 415 11.67 18.50 -10.90
N TYR A 416 12.85 18.88 -10.40
CA TYR A 416 14.14 18.43 -10.91
C TYR A 416 14.32 16.91 -10.68
N LEU A 417 13.99 16.42 -9.49
CA LEU A 417 14.05 14.98 -9.20
C LEU A 417 13.10 14.19 -10.09
N THR A 418 11.89 14.70 -10.33
CA THR A 418 10.91 14.09 -11.25
C THR A 418 11.50 13.98 -12.66
N TYR A 419 12.16 15.03 -13.16
CA TYR A 419 12.87 14.98 -14.45
C TYR A 419 13.96 13.89 -14.46
N MET A 420 14.80 13.82 -13.42
CA MET A 420 15.83 12.80 -13.36
C MET A 420 15.25 11.38 -13.34
N MET A 421 14.16 11.17 -12.61
CA MET A 421 13.45 9.88 -12.56
C MET A 421 12.69 9.56 -13.87
N TYR A 422 12.23 10.58 -14.60
CA TYR A 422 11.72 10.43 -15.96
C TYR A 422 12.81 9.89 -16.89
N MET A 423 14.04 10.42 -16.82
CA MET A 423 15.18 9.94 -17.61
C MET A 423 15.55 8.49 -17.29
N VAL A 424 15.41 8.03 -16.04
CA VAL A 424 15.58 6.61 -15.67
C VAL A 424 14.66 5.70 -16.50
N VAL A 425 13.42 6.14 -16.75
CA VAL A 425 12.44 5.39 -17.56
C VAL A 425 12.71 5.56 -19.05
N GLN A 426 13.07 6.77 -19.51
CA GLN A 426 13.26 7.04 -20.94
C GLN A 426 14.56 6.46 -21.49
N GLU A 427 15.68 6.62 -20.80
CA GLU A 427 17.00 6.29 -21.33
C GLU A 427 17.77 5.29 -20.44
N GLY A 428 17.30 5.08 -19.21
CA GLY A 428 18.04 4.34 -18.18
C GLY A 428 17.52 2.95 -17.88
N THR A 429 17.79 2.54 -16.64
CA THR A 429 17.53 1.19 -16.11
C THR A 429 16.05 0.82 -16.05
N GLY A 430 15.14 1.79 -16.14
CA GLY A 430 13.69 1.61 -16.06
C GLY A 430 12.96 1.46 -17.40
N GLY A 431 13.64 1.26 -18.50
CA GLY A 431 13.07 1.30 -19.86
C GLY A 431 11.86 0.39 -20.11
N ARG A 432 11.71 -0.71 -19.38
CA ARG A 432 10.54 -1.60 -19.47
C ARG A 432 9.25 -0.99 -18.88
N ALA A 433 9.37 0.07 -18.10
CA ALA A 433 8.24 0.77 -17.50
C ALA A 433 7.65 1.87 -18.41
N LYS A 434 8.18 2.09 -19.62
CA LYS A 434 7.64 3.08 -20.58
C LYS A 434 6.18 2.81 -20.90
N LEU A 435 5.35 3.87 -20.92
CA LEU A 435 3.90 3.80 -21.17
C LEU A 435 3.51 4.43 -22.53
N GLY A 436 4.32 4.21 -23.57
CA GLY A 436 4.10 4.82 -24.88
C GLY A 436 4.30 6.33 -24.81
N THR A 437 3.25 7.11 -25.10
CA THR A 437 3.25 8.58 -25.08
C THR A 437 3.05 9.17 -23.68
N ARG A 438 2.44 8.40 -22.76
CA ARG A 438 2.24 8.84 -21.38
C ARG A 438 3.56 8.91 -20.63
N GLN A 439 3.87 10.08 -20.09
CA GLN A 439 5.08 10.29 -19.31
C GLN A 439 5.05 9.48 -18.00
N ALA A 440 6.16 8.83 -17.70
CA ALA A 440 6.37 8.05 -16.50
C ALA A 440 7.76 8.32 -15.92
N ALA A 441 7.84 8.46 -14.61
CA ALA A 441 9.07 8.58 -13.85
C ALA A 441 9.19 7.44 -12.85
N GLY A 442 10.40 6.97 -12.54
CA GLY A 442 10.54 5.86 -11.60
C GLY A 442 11.99 5.49 -11.32
N LYS A 443 12.16 4.49 -10.48
CA LYS A 443 13.47 3.96 -10.10
C LYS A 443 13.44 2.46 -9.90
N THR A 444 14.44 1.80 -10.43
CA THR A 444 14.72 0.38 -10.20
C THR A 444 15.48 0.18 -8.88
N GLY A 445 15.14 -0.86 -8.14
CA GLY A 445 15.88 -1.35 -6.99
C GLY A 445 16.27 -2.80 -7.18
N THR A 446 17.51 -3.14 -6.86
CA THR A 446 17.99 -4.53 -6.82
C THR A 446 18.99 -4.61 -5.69
N THR A 447 18.80 -5.56 -4.79
CA THR A 447 19.71 -5.78 -3.66
C THR A 447 20.87 -6.67 -4.04
N SER A 448 21.90 -6.70 -3.21
CA SER A 448 23.04 -7.62 -3.37
C SER A 448 22.54 -9.06 -3.47
N ALA A 449 23.08 -9.81 -4.42
CA ALA A 449 22.66 -11.16 -4.78
C ALA A 449 21.21 -11.26 -5.28
N ALA A 450 20.57 -10.14 -5.69
CA ALA A 450 19.21 -10.09 -6.21
C ALA A 450 18.17 -10.79 -5.32
N ARG A 451 18.21 -10.56 -4.01
CA ARG A 451 17.22 -11.12 -3.07
C ARG A 451 15.89 -10.40 -3.14
N ASP A 452 15.96 -9.08 -3.37
CA ASP A 452 14.82 -8.20 -3.54
C ASP A 452 14.97 -7.43 -4.84
N ALA A 453 13.89 -7.33 -5.59
CA ALA A 453 13.81 -6.57 -6.82
C ALA A 453 12.60 -5.63 -6.76
N TRP A 454 12.84 -4.33 -7.02
CA TRP A 454 11.85 -3.26 -6.87
C TRP A 454 11.73 -2.47 -8.14
N PHE A 455 10.53 -2.02 -8.44
CA PHE A 455 10.29 -0.89 -9.30
C PHE A 455 9.22 0.00 -8.67
N ILE A 456 9.56 1.26 -8.44
CA ILE A 456 8.61 2.25 -7.93
C ILE A 456 8.64 3.43 -8.87
N GLY A 457 7.47 3.88 -9.28
CA GLY A 457 7.35 4.96 -10.23
C GLY A 457 5.95 5.56 -10.25
N PHE A 458 5.80 6.62 -11.04
CA PHE A 458 4.57 7.39 -11.11
C PHE A 458 4.35 8.02 -12.49
N THR A 459 3.10 8.34 -12.75
CA THR A 459 2.63 9.27 -13.77
C THR A 459 2.13 10.54 -13.09
N ALA A 460 1.48 11.43 -13.81
CA ALA A 460 0.83 12.59 -13.18
C ALA A 460 -0.42 12.21 -12.34
N ASP A 461 -0.93 10.97 -12.48
CA ASP A 461 -2.19 10.52 -11.87
C ASP A 461 -1.98 9.61 -10.67
N TYR A 462 -1.07 8.64 -10.78
CA TYR A 462 -0.87 7.57 -9.80
C TYR A 462 0.60 7.27 -9.57
N VAL A 463 0.89 6.84 -8.35
CA VAL A 463 2.14 6.21 -7.95
C VAL A 463 1.90 4.72 -7.80
N ALA A 464 2.78 3.89 -8.33
CA ALA A 464 2.74 2.46 -8.08
C ALA A 464 4.10 1.93 -7.65
N GLY A 465 4.07 1.00 -6.71
CA GLY A 465 5.23 0.26 -6.25
C GLY A 465 5.07 -1.23 -6.52
N VAL A 466 6.13 -1.87 -6.98
CA VAL A 466 6.21 -3.32 -7.17
C VAL A 466 7.45 -3.86 -6.48
N TRP A 467 7.27 -4.90 -5.69
CA TRP A 467 8.33 -5.69 -5.06
C TRP A 467 8.22 -7.15 -5.49
N MET A 468 9.36 -7.80 -5.67
CA MET A 468 9.51 -9.24 -5.89
C MET A 468 10.62 -9.81 -5.03
N GLY A 469 10.40 -11.00 -4.49
CA GLY A 469 11.38 -11.74 -3.69
C GLY A 469 10.87 -13.10 -3.24
N TYR A 470 11.66 -13.78 -2.41
CA TYR A 470 11.25 -14.97 -1.68
C TYR A 470 11.08 -14.63 -0.20
N ASP A 471 10.14 -15.29 0.47
CA ASP A 471 9.92 -15.06 1.92
C ASP A 471 11.12 -15.49 2.76
N ASP A 472 11.87 -16.47 2.30
CA ASP A 472 13.06 -17.03 2.94
C ASP A 472 14.38 -16.34 2.55
N ASN A 473 14.32 -15.21 1.85
CA ASN A 473 15.48 -14.47 1.36
C ASN A 473 16.35 -15.23 0.32
N THR A 474 15.83 -16.28 -0.31
CA THR A 474 16.52 -16.94 -1.42
C THR A 474 16.76 -15.94 -2.56
N PRO A 475 17.95 -15.89 -3.17
CA PRO A 475 18.22 -15.01 -4.31
C PRO A 475 17.32 -15.30 -5.51
N LEU A 476 16.82 -14.22 -6.14
CA LEU A 476 16.10 -14.29 -7.41
C LEU A 476 17.11 -14.53 -8.54
N ALA A 477 17.00 -15.66 -9.24
CA ALA A 477 17.90 -15.97 -10.34
C ALA A 477 17.58 -15.10 -11.58
N GLY A 478 18.49 -14.17 -11.90
CA GLY A 478 18.39 -13.34 -13.11
C GLY A 478 17.32 -12.26 -13.11
N VAL A 479 16.68 -12.00 -11.97
CA VAL A 479 15.67 -10.93 -11.83
C VAL A 479 16.31 -9.68 -11.25
N THR A 480 16.09 -8.55 -11.91
CA THR A 480 16.48 -7.21 -11.45
C THR A 480 15.26 -6.31 -11.43
N GLY A 481 15.35 -5.17 -10.74
CA GLY A 481 14.25 -4.20 -10.69
C GLY A 481 13.82 -3.67 -12.07
N GLY A 482 14.75 -3.56 -13.03
CA GLY A 482 14.46 -3.21 -14.43
C GLY A 482 13.92 -4.38 -15.27
N GLY A 483 13.79 -5.57 -14.69
CA GLY A 483 13.22 -6.77 -15.30
C GLY A 483 11.73 -6.92 -15.01
N LEU A 484 11.36 -8.03 -14.35
CA LEU A 484 9.96 -8.35 -14.05
C LEU A 484 9.24 -7.30 -13.19
N PRO A 485 9.83 -6.68 -12.16
CA PRO A 485 9.13 -5.62 -11.43
C PRO A 485 8.72 -4.44 -12.31
N ALA A 486 9.61 -3.97 -13.21
CA ALA A 486 9.29 -2.90 -14.15
C ALA A 486 8.23 -3.34 -15.18
N GLU A 487 8.22 -4.59 -15.62
CA GLU A 487 7.22 -5.17 -16.53
C GLU A 487 5.85 -5.28 -15.83
N ILE A 488 5.80 -5.73 -14.57
CA ILE A 488 4.56 -5.76 -13.77
C ILE A 488 4.04 -4.33 -13.59
N TRP A 489 4.91 -3.38 -13.23
CA TRP A 489 4.54 -1.98 -13.08
C TRP A 489 3.96 -1.40 -14.37
N HIS A 490 4.58 -1.67 -15.51
CA HIS A 490 4.08 -1.28 -16.84
C HIS A 490 2.66 -1.80 -17.06
N GLU A 491 2.43 -3.09 -16.86
CA GLU A 491 1.13 -3.73 -17.06
C GLU A 491 0.05 -3.21 -16.10
N VAL A 492 0.42 -2.95 -14.84
CA VAL A 492 -0.46 -2.29 -13.87
C VAL A 492 -0.84 -0.91 -14.36
N MET A 493 0.15 -0.09 -14.72
CA MET A 493 -0.07 1.31 -15.08
C MET A 493 -0.81 1.48 -16.41
N LEU A 494 -0.64 0.57 -17.36
CA LEU A 494 -1.48 0.57 -18.57
C LEU A 494 -2.96 0.39 -18.21
N ARG A 495 -3.28 -0.60 -17.36
CA ARG A 495 -4.67 -0.91 -17.00
C ARG A 495 -5.30 0.16 -16.10
N VAL A 496 -4.56 0.68 -15.12
CA VAL A 496 -5.10 1.72 -14.22
C VAL A 496 -5.33 3.06 -14.91
N HIS A 497 -4.72 3.28 -16.09
CA HIS A 497 -4.91 4.48 -16.90
C HIS A 497 -5.90 4.29 -18.06
N GLU A 498 -6.53 3.13 -18.18
CA GLU A 498 -7.49 2.89 -19.24
C GLU A 498 -8.64 3.92 -19.20
N GLY A 499 -8.79 4.65 -20.29
CA GLY A 499 -9.80 5.72 -20.41
C GLY A 499 -9.44 7.06 -19.76
N LEU A 500 -8.26 7.19 -19.13
CA LEU A 500 -7.81 8.45 -18.56
C LEU A 500 -7.01 9.27 -19.59
N PRO A 501 -7.20 10.60 -19.64
CA PRO A 501 -6.41 11.48 -20.50
C PRO A 501 -4.94 11.48 -20.06
N GLU A 502 -4.04 11.70 -21.01
CA GLU A 502 -2.62 11.89 -20.70
C GLU A 502 -2.39 13.28 -20.09
N ARG A 503 -1.70 13.31 -18.97
CA ARG A 503 -1.25 14.53 -18.30
C ARG A 503 0.26 14.54 -18.19
N PRO A 504 0.91 15.70 -18.40
CA PRO A 504 2.37 15.80 -18.26
C PRO A 504 2.78 15.64 -16.79
N LEU A 505 3.97 15.10 -16.58
CA LEU A 505 4.60 15.06 -15.26
C LEU A 505 4.95 16.47 -14.78
N PRO A 506 4.82 16.77 -13.49
CA PRO A 506 5.30 18.01 -12.88
C PRO A 506 6.83 17.98 -12.79
N MET A 507 7.52 18.28 -13.88
CA MET A 507 8.97 18.24 -13.94
C MET A 507 9.56 19.51 -14.56
N LEU A 508 10.74 19.89 -14.08
CA LEU A 508 11.52 21.00 -14.61
C LEU A 508 12.75 20.46 -15.34
N ILE A 509 12.88 20.78 -16.61
CA ILE A 509 14.05 20.40 -17.42
C ILE A 509 15.19 21.36 -17.04
N PRO A 510 16.38 20.85 -16.62
CA PRO A 510 17.48 21.72 -16.22
C PRO A 510 18.13 22.41 -17.43
N GLU A 511 18.63 23.60 -17.21
CA GLU A 511 19.52 24.24 -18.18
C GLU A 511 20.84 23.46 -18.28
N PRO A 512 21.35 23.25 -19.50
CA PRO A 512 22.63 22.57 -19.71
C PRO A 512 23.78 23.32 -19.00
N ARG A 513 24.67 22.57 -18.33
CA ARG A 513 25.89 23.11 -17.74
C ARG A 513 27.11 22.51 -18.44
N LEU A 514 28.15 23.33 -18.60
CA LEU A 514 29.43 22.85 -19.13
C LEU A 514 30.18 22.07 -18.05
N PRO A 515 30.98 21.04 -18.43
CA PRO A 515 31.84 20.35 -17.47
C PRO A 515 32.80 21.32 -16.78
N PRO A 516 33.13 21.08 -15.49
CA PRO A 516 34.12 21.88 -14.79
C PRO A 516 35.45 21.92 -15.55
N GLY A 517 36.04 23.11 -15.68
CA GLY A 517 37.29 23.34 -16.42
C GLY A 517 37.13 23.56 -17.92
N THR A 518 35.92 23.52 -18.47
CA THR A 518 35.68 24.00 -19.85
C THR A 518 35.85 25.50 -19.87
N PRO A 519 36.74 26.08 -20.72
CA PRO A 519 36.86 27.54 -20.84
C PRO A 519 35.50 28.12 -21.22
N SER A 520 34.99 29.04 -20.42
CA SER A 520 33.83 29.84 -20.83
C SER A 520 34.23 30.59 -22.11
N GLN A 521 33.58 30.29 -23.22
CA GLN A 521 33.58 31.21 -24.33
C GLN A 521 32.82 32.45 -23.86
N ALA A 522 33.56 33.38 -23.27
CA ALA A 522 33.02 34.73 -23.09
C ALA A 522 32.48 35.19 -24.47
N PRO A 523 31.27 35.72 -24.54
CA PRO A 523 30.80 36.29 -25.80
C PRO A 523 31.86 37.27 -26.28
N GLU A 524 32.32 37.07 -27.52
CA GLU A 524 33.23 38.06 -28.15
C GLU A 524 32.63 39.46 -27.93
N PRO A 525 33.40 40.44 -27.45
CA PRO A 525 32.87 41.78 -27.29
C PRO A 525 32.44 42.28 -28.68
N THR A 526 31.15 42.36 -28.90
CA THR A 526 30.58 43.03 -30.05
C THR A 526 30.99 44.47 -29.94
N TYR A 527 31.97 44.90 -30.72
CA TYR A 527 32.31 46.32 -30.87
C TYR A 527 31.10 47.01 -31.51
N GLN A 528 30.23 47.55 -30.66
CA GLN A 528 29.28 48.56 -31.08
C GLN A 528 30.05 49.84 -31.34
N GLN A 529 30.02 50.31 -32.57
CA GLN A 529 30.49 51.63 -32.94
C GLN A 529 29.86 52.68 -32.05
N GLN A 530 30.69 53.43 -31.32
CA GLN A 530 30.27 54.53 -30.49
C GLN A 530 29.50 55.56 -31.33
N ALA A 531 28.23 55.73 -31.05
CA ALA A 531 27.50 56.94 -31.40
C ALA A 531 27.95 58.11 -30.49
N PRO A 532 27.92 59.38 -30.96
CA PRO A 532 28.50 60.52 -30.23
C PRO A 532 27.78 60.75 -28.91
N ALA A 533 28.54 61.09 -27.89
CA ALA A 533 28.12 61.33 -26.50
C ALA A 533 27.02 62.39 -26.40
N ALA A 534 25.85 62.01 -25.91
CA ALA A 534 24.84 62.92 -25.40
C ALA A 534 25.24 63.34 -23.98
N GLN A 535 25.19 64.63 -23.70
CA GLN A 535 25.51 65.23 -22.40
C GLN A 535 24.61 64.69 -21.30
N ALA A 536 25.23 64.34 -20.17
CA ALA A 536 24.53 63.86 -18.97
C ALA A 536 23.66 64.98 -18.36
N PRO A 537 22.46 64.65 -17.86
CA PRO A 537 21.68 65.60 -17.06
C PRO A 537 22.37 65.86 -15.72
N GLN A 538 22.47 67.10 -15.30
CA GLN A 538 22.96 67.50 -13.99
C GLN A 538 22.03 66.94 -12.90
N GLY A 539 22.60 66.27 -11.91
CA GLY A 539 21.88 65.68 -10.78
C GLY A 539 21.16 66.73 -9.93
N ASP A 540 19.99 66.37 -9.47
CA ASP A 540 19.15 67.17 -8.60
C ASP A 540 19.81 67.30 -7.22
N PRO A 541 20.11 68.53 -6.73
CA PRO A 541 20.78 68.76 -5.44
C PRO A 541 19.99 68.27 -4.22
N LEU A 542 18.72 67.88 -4.41
CA LEU A 542 17.87 67.40 -3.32
C LEU A 542 18.14 65.93 -3.01
N ALA A 543 18.46 65.12 -4.02
CA ALA A 543 18.75 63.69 -3.87
C ALA A 543 20.06 63.44 -3.09
N ASP A 544 21.11 64.27 -3.34
CA ASP A 544 22.39 64.16 -2.63
C ASP A 544 22.29 64.60 -1.15
N ARG A 545 21.40 65.50 -0.86
CA ARG A 545 21.15 65.96 0.52
C ARG A 545 20.42 64.90 1.35
N ILE A 546 19.44 64.20 0.78
CA ILE A 546 18.72 63.10 1.44
C ILE A 546 19.65 61.92 1.70
N LEU A 547 20.56 61.62 0.76
CA LEU A 547 21.52 60.53 0.93
C LEU A 547 22.53 60.78 2.05
N GLN A 548 22.97 62.04 2.22
CA GLN A 548 23.88 62.45 3.32
C GLN A 548 23.18 62.47 4.68
N GLU A 549 21.91 62.85 4.78
CA GLU A 549 21.16 62.80 6.04
C GLU A 549 20.87 61.34 6.48
N VAL A 550 20.56 60.44 5.55
CA VAL A 550 20.31 59.01 5.88
C VAL A 550 21.61 58.30 6.31
N LEU A 551 22.75 58.64 5.72
CA LEU A 551 24.06 58.08 6.11
C LEU A 551 24.59 58.67 7.45
N GLY A 552 24.14 59.87 7.86
CA GLY A 552 24.47 60.47 9.14
C GLY A 552 23.75 59.86 10.34
N ILE A 553 22.62 59.19 10.13
CA ILE A 553 21.82 58.54 11.21
C ILE A 553 22.43 57.20 11.63
N PHE A 554 23.23 56.54 10.77
CA PHE A 554 23.84 55.24 11.09
C PHE A 554 25.25 55.30 11.73
N ASN A 555 25.84 56.50 11.93
CA ASN A 555 27.18 56.67 12.52
C ASN A 555 27.21 57.43 13.87
N GLY A 556 26.11 57.46 14.59
CA GLY A 556 26.05 58.14 15.91
C GLY A 556 25.46 57.20 16.97
N ASN A 557 26.36 56.62 17.79
CA ASN A 557 26.25 55.79 19.00
C ASN A 557 25.93 54.35 18.82
#